data_9d69dc14d4e89a0521dd3ea7a4c06e06
#
_entry.id   9d69dc14d4e89a0521dd3ea7a4c06e06
#
_cell.length_a   1.000
_cell.length_b   1.000
_cell.length_c   1.000
_cell.angle_alpha   90.00
_cell.angle_beta   90.00
_cell.angle_gamma   90.00
#
_symmetry.space_group_name_H-M   'P 1'
#
loop_
_entity.id
_entity.type
_entity.pdbx_description
1 polymer ?
#
loop_
_entity_poly.entity_id
_entity_poly.type
_entity_poly.pdbx_seq_one_letter_code
_entity_poly.pdbx_strand_id
1 'polypeptide(L)'
;MKKLALLFSFFTLALVYQAQAQTSGAVISFKENSIDFGDITQGQQVAHTFVLTNTGKQPLIISNVAATCGCTVPSWPKEPVAPGKSAEIKVSFNSAGKVGKQNSVVRIYSNASEPIEKVSLISNVLNPTN
;
A
#
# COMPACT_ATOMS: atom_id res chain seq x y z
N MET A 1 69.84 -8.87 28.75
CA MET A 1 69.09 -9.30 27.60
C MET A 1 67.61 -9.18 27.92
N LYS A 2 67.09 -8.12 27.55
CA LYS A 2 65.67 -7.83 27.82
C LYS A 2 64.86 -8.08 26.55
N LYS A 3 64.22 -9.19 26.56
CA LYS A 3 63.25 -9.46 25.46
C LYS A 3 62.02 -8.66 25.74
N LEU A 4 61.89 -7.58 25.02
CA LEU A 4 60.72 -6.79 25.04
C LEU A 4 59.65 -7.57 24.28
N ALA A 5 58.77 -8.21 25.01
CA ALA A 5 57.57 -8.80 24.44
C ALA A 5 56.62 -7.66 24.09
N LEU A 6 56.68 -7.24 22.86
CA LEU A 6 55.68 -6.38 22.28
C LEU A 6 54.41 -7.22 22.15
N LEU A 7 53.60 -7.15 23.19
CA LEU A 7 52.22 -7.54 23.10
C LEU A 7 51.53 -6.53 22.20
N PHE A 8 51.60 -6.82 20.92
CA PHE A 8 50.67 -6.23 19.96
C PHE A 8 49.28 -6.77 20.30
N SER A 9 48.64 -6.09 21.22
CA SER A 9 47.22 -6.20 21.36
C SER A 9 46.60 -5.67 20.07
N PHE A 10 46.44 -6.59 19.14
CA PHE A 10 45.55 -6.35 18.02
C PHE A 10 44.12 -6.26 18.58
N PHE A 11 43.84 -5.07 19.06
CA PHE A 11 42.44 -4.69 19.24
C PHE A 11 41.85 -4.56 17.82
N THR A 12 41.51 -5.70 17.29
CA THR A 12 40.68 -5.74 16.11
C THR A 12 39.33 -5.13 16.52
N LEU A 13 39.22 -3.85 16.30
CA LEU A 13 37.95 -3.16 16.29
C LEU A 13 37.13 -3.82 15.18
N ALA A 14 36.40 -4.84 15.57
CA ALA A 14 35.37 -5.41 14.72
C ALA A 14 34.32 -4.29 14.54
N LEU A 15 34.50 -3.53 13.49
CA LEU A 15 33.45 -2.72 12.92
C LEU A 15 32.36 -3.71 12.54
N VAL A 16 31.43 -3.90 13.45
CA VAL A 16 30.16 -4.51 13.16
C VAL A 16 29.47 -3.52 12.22
N TYR A 17 29.70 -3.70 10.93
CA TYR A 17 28.82 -3.12 9.95
C TYR A 17 27.47 -3.78 10.18
N GLN A 18 26.65 -3.12 10.96
CA GLN A 18 25.24 -3.39 10.92
C GLN A 18 24.80 -2.99 9.52
N ALA A 19 24.72 -3.99 8.67
CA ALA A 19 23.99 -3.87 7.43
C ALA A 19 22.55 -3.58 7.85
N GLN A 20 22.22 -2.33 7.98
CA GLN A 20 20.84 -1.90 8.02
C GLN A 20 20.30 -2.37 6.68
N ALA A 21 19.37 -3.30 6.73
CA ALA A 21 18.58 -3.67 5.58
C ALA A 21 17.83 -2.39 5.17
N GLN A 22 18.48 -1.58 4.37
CA GLN A 22 17.85 -0.46 3.71
C GLN A 22 16.88 -1.10 2.73
N THR A 23 15.60 -0.89 2.95
CA THR A 23 14.60 -1.12 1.92
C THR A 23 14.93 -0.19 0.77
N SER A 24 15.81 -0.68 -0.13
CA SER A 24 16.34 0.10 -1.25
C SER A 24 15.36 0.21 -2.41
N GLY A 25 14.14 -0.30 -2.25
CA GLY A 25 13.10 -0.31 -3.26
C GLY A 25 12.05 0.79 -3.09
N ALA A 26 11.02 0.72 -3.89
CA ALA A 26 9.82 1.49 -3.71
C ALA A 26 9.04 0.98 -2.49
N VAL A 27 8.40 1.88 -1.77
CA VAL A 27 7.57 1.55 -0.60
C VAL A 27 6.28 2.34 -0.68
N ILE A 28 5.15 1.64 -0.54
CA ILE A 28 3.83 2.27 -0.51
C ILE A 28 3.46 2.57 0.94
N SER A 29 3.07 3.82 1.19
CA SER A 29 2.42 4.24 2.43
C SER A 29 1.08 4.86 2.10
N PHE A 30 -0.01 4.25 2.57
CA PHE A 30 -1.34 4.82 2.40
C PHE A 30 -1.66 5.77 3.54
N LYS A 31 -2.32 6.89 3.21
CA LYS A 31 -2.90 7.79 4.21
C LYS A 31 -4.03 7.11 4.98
N GLU A 32 -4.83 6.32 4.27
CA GLU A 32 -5.86 5.43 4.80
C GLU A 32 -6.00 4.23 3.86
N ASN A 33 -6.26 3.07 4.40
CA ASN A 33 -6.42 1.84 3.60
C ASN A 33 -7.84 1.28 3.60
N SER A 34 -8.76 1.96 4.22
CA SER A 34 -10.19 1.60 4.20
C SER A 34 -11.06 2.83 4.32
N ILE A 35 -12.24 2.74 3.73
CA ILE A 35 -13.31 3.71 3.86
C ILE A 35 -14.61 2.99 4.18
N ASP A 36 -15.35 3.51 5.14
CA ASP A 36 -16.70 3.05 5.46
C ASP A 36 -17.70 4.13 5.07
N PHE A 37 -18.53 3.82 4.08
CA PHE A 37 -19.59 4.72 3.62
C PHE A 37 -20.83 4.70 4.51
N GLY A 38 -20.89 3.76 5.45
CA GLY A 38 -22.08 3.55 6.27
C GLY A 38 -23.24 2.98 5.46
N ASP A 39 -24.45 3.43 5.77
CA ASP A 39 -25.67 3.00 5.07
C ASP A 39 -25.82 3.72 3.74
N ILE A 40 -25.94 2.96 2.68
CA ILE A 40 -26.24 3.45 1.33
C ILE A 40 -27.44 2.71 0.78
N THR A 41 -28.18 3.34 -0.13
CA THR A 41 -29.35 2.73 -0.77
C THR A 41 -28.92 1.88 -1.94
N GLN A 42 -29.55 0.71 -2.11
CA GLN A 42 -29.35 -0.16 -3.26
C GLN A 42 -29.46 0.63 -4.59
N GLY A 43 -28.48 0.44 -5.46
CA GLY A 43 -28.37 1.18 -6.72
C GLY A 43 -27.54 2.45 -6.62
N GLN A 44 -27.26 2.94 -5.42
CA GLN A 44 -26.41 4.09 -5.23
C GLN A 44 -24.95 3.75 -5.59
N GLN A 45 -24.31 4.66 -6.28
CA GLN A 45 -22.89 4.56 -6.60
C GLN A 45 -22.10 5.48 -5.67
N VAL A 46 -21.05 4.94 -5.08
CA VAL A 46 -20.13 5.68 -4.21
C VAL A 46 -18.70 5.56 -4.72
N ALA A 47 -17.88 6.53 -4.39
CA ALA A 47 -16.48 6.54 -4.82
C ALA A 47 -15.59 7.11 -3.71
N HIS A 48 -14.35 6.67 -3.69
CA HIS A 48 -13.34 7.17 -2.79
C HIS A 48 -11.98 7.22 -3.47
N THR A 49 -11.16 8.19 -3.07
CA THR A 49 -9.80 8.32 -3.53
C THR A 49 -8.84 7.98 -2.39
N PHE A 50 -8.10 6.90 -2.56
CA PHE A 50 -7.02 6.54 -1.64
C PHE A 50 -5.73 7.22 -2.08
N VAL A 51 -5.09 7.92 -1.16
CA VAL A 51 -3.82 8.58 -1.42
C VAL A 51 -2.68 7.71 -0.90
N LEU A 52 -1.74 7.39 -1.77
CA LEU A 52 -0.52 6.71 -1.40
C LEU A 52 0.69 7.62 -1.61
N THR A 53 1.73 7.38 -0.85
CA THR A 53 3.02 8.05 -1.00
C THR A 53 4.10 6.99 -1.18
N ASN A 54 5.00 7.21 -2.14
CA ASN A 54 6.20 6.39 -2.26
C ASN A 54 7.23 6.88 -1.25
N THR A 55 7.35 6.17 -0.14
CA THR A 55 8.30 6.48 0.93
C THR A 55 9.65 5.78 0.74
N GLY A 56 9.78 5.01 -0.34
CA GLY A 56 11.02 4.32 -0.71
C GLY A 56 12.00 5.22 -1.45
N LYS A 57 13.04 4.60 -1.98
CA LYS A 57 14.14 5.29 -2.68
C LYS A 57 14.15 5.05 -4.19
N GLN A 58 13.30 4.18 -4.68
CA GLN A 58 13.15 3.87 -6.10
C GLN A 58 11.76 4.28 -6.60
N PRO A 59 11.61 4.56 -7.91
CA PRO A 59 10.30 4.84 -8.48
C PRO A 59 9.33 3.68 -8.25
N LEU A 60 8.11 4.00 -7.83
CA LEU A 60 7.03 3.05 -7.66
C LEU A 60 6.31 2.87 -8.99
N ILE A 61 6.20 1.62 -9.43
CA ILE A 61 5.46 1.23 -10.62
C ILE A 61 4.29 0.35 -10.19
N ILE A 62 3.09 0.85 -10.39
CA ILE A 62 1.86 0.08 -10.16
C ILE A 62 1.55 -0.67 -11.46
N SER A 63 1.64 -2.00 -11.40
CA SER A 63 1.45 -2.86 -12.58
C SER A 63 0.00 -3.20 -12.83
N ASN A 64 -0.79 -3.33 -11.76
CA ASN A 64 -2.21 -3.64 -11.85
C ASN A 64 -2.93 -3.25 -10.56
N VAL A 65 -4.22 -3.00 -10.69
CA VAL A 65 -5.14 -2.83 -9.55
C VAL A 65 -6.39 -3.65 -9.85
N ALA A 66 -6.72 -4.59 -8.97
CA ALA A 66 -7.79 -5.52 -9.16
C ALA A 66 -8.77 -5.51 -7.99
N ALA A 67 -10.05 -5.44 -8.28
CA ALA A 67 -11.12 -5.53 -7.30
C ALA A 67 -11.66 -6.95 -7.19
N THR A 68 -12.27 -7.28 -6.03
CA THR A 68 -12.87 -8.60 -5.79
C THR A 68 -14.15 -8.85 -6.54
N CYS A 69 -14.81 -7.81 -7.05
CA CYS A 69 -16.00 -7.96 -7.90
C CYS A 69 -16.01 -6.91 -9.01
N GLY A 70 -16.77 -7.18 -10.09
CA GLY A 70 -16.98 -6.24 -11.18
C GLY A 70 -17.79 -4.99 -10.80
N CYS A 71 -18.38 -4.98 -9.60
CA CYS A 71 -19.12 -3.83 -9.07
C CYS A 71 -18.19 -2.72 -8.56
N THR A 72 -16.92 -2.99 -8.48
CA THR A 72 -15.89 -2.06 -8.01
C THR A 72 -14.88 -1.80 -9.14
N VAL A 73 -14.73 -0.55 -9.51
CA VAL A 73 -13.90 -0.14 -10.64
C VAL A 73 -12.77 0.77 -10.11
N PRO A 74 -11.53 0.28 -10.14
CA PRO A 74 -10.37 1.09 -9.76
C PRO A 74 -9.80 1.87 -10.95
N SER A 75 -9.18 3.00 -10.64
CA SER A 75 -8.38 3.80 -11.58
C SER A 75 -7.11 4.25 -10.88
N TRP A 76 -5.97 4.16 -11.56
CA TRP A 76 -4.67 4.47 -10.98
C TRP A 76 -3.74 5.08 -12.03
N PRO A 77 -2.69 5.84 -11.61
CA PRO A 77 -1.73 6.39 -12.55
C PRO A 77 -0.90 5.28 -13.19
N LYS A 78 -0.66 5.40 -14.50
CA LYS A 78 0.16 4.47 -15.28
C LYS A 78 1.64 4.84 -15.25
N GLU A 79 1.94 6.06 -14.84
CA GLU A 79 3.30 6.59 -14.77
C GLU A 79 3.97 6.22 -13.44
N PRO A 80 5.30 6.05 -13.42
CA PRO A 80 6.02 5.81 -12.19
C PRO A 80 5.84 6.95 -11.18
N VAL A 81 5.70 6.60 -9.92
CA VAL A 81 5.63 7.55 -8.80
C VAL A 81 7.02 7.71 -8.21
N ALA A 82 7.60 8.88 -8.37
CA ALA A 82 8.93 9.17 -7.86
C ALA A 82 9.02 9.08 -6.33
N PRO A 83 10.20 8.79 -5.75
CA PRO A 83 10.39 8.80 -4.31
C PRO A 83 9.92 10.10 -3.67
N GLY A 84 9.17 9.99 -2.57
CA GLY A 84 8.60 11.12 -1.85
C GLY A 84 7.35 11.74 -2.48
N LYS A 85 6.92 11.25 -3.65
CA LYS A 85 5.72 11.74 -4.33
C LYS A 85 4.52 10.89 -3.97
N SER A 86 3.35 11.50 -4.15
CA SER A 86 2.05 10.87 -3.88
C SER A 86 1.31 10.57 -5.18
N ALA A 87 0.43 9.58 -5.10
CA ALA A 87 -0.46 9.20 -6.20
C ALA A 87 -1.83 8.85 -5.64
N GLU A 88 -2.82 8.84 -6.51
CA GLU A 88 -4.21 8.59 -6.15
C GLU A 88 -4.71 7.31 -6.82
N ILE A 89 -5.32 6.44 -6.00
CA ILE A 89 -6.11 5.30 -6.47
C ILE A 89 -7.58 5.67 -6.27
N LYS A 90 -8.27 5.91 -7.37
CA LYS A 90 -9.71 6.21 -7.36
C LYS A 90 -10.48 4.93 -7.50
N VAL A 91 -11.44 4.68 -6.62
CA VAL A 91 -12.24 3.46 -6.63
C VAL A 91 -13.71 3.83 -6.53
N SER A 92 -14.51 3.31 -7.43
CA SER A 92 -15.98 3.44 -7.39
C SER A 92 -16.63 2.09 -7.11
N PHE A 93 -17.71 2.11 -6.36
CA PHE A 93 -18.52 0.94 -6.05
C PHE A 93 -19.98 1.20 -6.43
N ASN A 94 -20.53 0.30 -7.21
CA ASN A 94 -21.94 0.32 -7.60
C ASN A 94 -22.70 -0.72 -6.78
N SER A 95 -23.66 -0.27 -5.98
CA SER A 95 -24.43 -1.11 -5.09
C SER A 95 -25.67 -1.76 -5.75
N ALA A 96 -25.83 -1.63 -7.07
CA ALA A 96 -26.93 -2.27 -7.79
C ALA A 96 -26.92 -3.80 -7.57
N GLY A 97 -28.07 -4.34 -7.19
CA GLY A 97 -28.20 -5.77 -6.90
C GLY A 97 -27.55 -6.25 -5.59
N LYS A 98 -27.02 -5.35 -4.79
CA LYS A 98 -26.41 -5.67 -3.50
C LYS A 98 -27.37 -5.35 -2.36
N VAL A 99 -27.28 -6.12 -1.27
CA VAL A 99 -28.04 -5.89 -0.04
C VAL A 99 -27.17 -6.30 1.15
N GLY A 100 -27.27 -5.53 2.24
CA GLY A 100 -26.54 -5.79 3.47
C GLY A 100 -25.10 -5.32 3.43
N LYS A 101 -24.30 -5.81 4.36
CA LYS A 101 -22.90 -5.41 4.49
C LYS A 101 -22.07 -5.86 3.29
N GLN A 102 -21.33 -4.92 2.75
CA GLN A 102 -20.39 -5.13 1.64
C GLN A 102 -18.99 -4.75 2.07
N ASN A 103 -18.03 -5.54 1.65
CA ASN A 103 -16.61 -5.24 1.80
C ASN A 103 -15.93 -5.57 0.48
N SER A 104 -15.65 -4.51 -0.28
CA SER A 104 -14.93 -4.63 -1.55
C SER A 104 -13.45 -4.40 -1.30
N VAL A 105 -12.65 -5.43 -1.52
CA VAL A 105 -11.20 -5.36 -1.39
C VAL A 105 -10.58 -5.12 -2.75
N VAL A 106 -9.70 -4.13 -2.82
CA VAL A 106 -8.94 -3.79 -4.01
C VAL A 106 -7.47 -4.10 -3.74
N ARG A 107 -6.87 -4.90 -4.60
CA ARG A 107 -5.45 -5.27 -4.52
C ARG A 107 -4.65 -4.43 -5.49
N ILE A 108 -3.59 -3.82 -4.98
CA ILE A 108 -2.65 -3.01 -5.74
C ILE A 108 -1.36 -3.80 -5.91
N TYR A 109 -1.02 -4.13 -7.16
CA TYR A 109 0.20 -4.85 -7.52
C TYR A 109 1.25 -3.86 -7.98
N SER A 110 2.46 -3.98 -7.45
CA SER A 110 3.55 -3.04 -7.73
C SER A 110 4.92 -3.67 -7.55
N ASN A 111 5.95 -2.89 -7.88
CA ASN A 111 7.35 -3.22 -7.60
C ASN A 111 7.80 -2.83 -6.17
N ALA A 112 6.87 -2.47 -5.31
CA ALA A 112 7.19 -2.12 -3.92
C ALA A 112 7.71 -3.32 -3.12
N SER A 113 8.30 -3.04 -1.96
CA SER A 113 8.78 -4.07 -1.03
C SER A 113 7.67 -5.04 -0.60
N GLU A 114 6.46 -4.51 -0.41
CA GLU A 114 5.23 -5.31 -0.35
C GLU A 114 4.59 -5.30 -1.74
N PRO A 115 4.70 -6.40 -2.51
CA PRO A 115 4.26 -6.40 -3.91
C PRO A 115 2.74 -6.33 -4.08
N ILE A 116 1.98 -6.64 -3.04
CA ILE A 116 0.51 -6.59 -3.04
C ILE A 116 0.03 -5.84 -1.81
N GLU A 117 -0.50 -4.65 -2.04
CA GLU A 117 -1.19 -3.86 -1.02
C GLU A 117 -2.69 -3.96 -1.20
N LYS A 118 -3.45 -3.66 -0.15
CA LYS A 118 -4.90 -3.78 -0.16
C LYS A 118 -5.54 -2.53 0.41
N VAL A 119 -6.62 -2.10 -0.23
CA VAL A 119 -7.55 -1.11 0.31
C VAL A 119 -8.96 -1.69 0.30
N SER A 120 -9.82 -1.20 1.19
CA SER A 120 -11.16 -1.74 1.39
C SER A 120 -12.21 -0.66 1.34
N LEU A 121 -13.32 -0.94 0.66
CA LEU A 121 -14.52 -0.12 0.67
C LEU A 121 -15.61 -0.89 1.42
N ILE A 122 -16.09 -0.32 2.50
CA ILE A 122 -17.09 -0.93 3.37
C ILE A 122 -18.39 -0.12 3.25
N SER A 123 -19.50 -0.81 3.18
CA SER A 123 -20.83 -0.18 3.17
C SER A 123 -21.88 -1.15 3.66
N ASN A 124 -23.02 -0.62 4.06
CA ASN A 124 -24.21 -1.39 4.36
C ASN A 124 -25.32 -0.96 3.38
N VAL A 125 -25.67 -1.85 2.45
CA VAL A 125 -26.64 -1.54 1.39
C VAL A 125 -28.03 -1.83 1.86
N LEU A 126 -28.85 -0.79 1.93
CA LEU A 126 -30.25 -0.87 2.35
C LEU A 126 -31.13 -1.16 1.14
N ASN A 127 -32.13 -2.03 1.36
CA ASN A 127 -33.14 -2.31 0.34
C ASN A 127 -34.09 -1.12 0.21
N PRO A 128 -34.33 -0.59 -1.03
CA PRO A 128 -35.18 0.58 -1.22
C PRO A 128 -36.66 0.31 -0.98
N THR A 129 -37.09 -0.96 -0.82
CA THR A 129 -38.50 -1.34 -0.67
C THR A 129 -39.02 -1.35 0.74
N ASN A 130 -38.24 -0.89 1.69
CA ASN A 130 -38.63 -0.79 3.12
C ASN A 130 -38.88 0.65 3.52
#